data_c3183a827679d96574bf0a777e2386c9
#
_entry.id   c3183a827679d96574bf0a777e2386c9
#
_cell.length_a   1.000
_cell.length_b   1.000
_cell.length_c   1.000
_cell.angle_alpha   90.00
_cell.angle_beta   90.00
_cell.angle_gamma   90.00
#
_symmetry.space_group_name_H-M   'P 1'
#
loop_
_entity.id
_entity.type
_entity.pdbx_description
1 polymer ?
#
loop_
_entity_poly.entity_id
_entity_poly.type
_entity_poly.pdbx_seq_one_letter_code
_entity_poly.pdbx_strand_id
1 'polypeptide(L)'
;PGPGTIHVGQDLEFLAPVSIGEQIVISITVREKHTATRQVTLSCRARNARGDTIMTGTARVIAPDVKITMDRRDAVQVSIQSHDNFENFVERCRKLPPVAVAVAHPCDESSLAAALQAAREGLIEAILVGPVPRIRGVAAQHGFDLTGIQLEDVPHSHAAAHRAVELVRQGKAAALMKGSLHTDELMTEVVSRETGLRTERRITHAFLMDVPTYHKALIVTDAAINIAPDLDTKRDICQNAIDLAHVLGVARPKVAIICAVETINSRMLCTTDAASLCKMADRGQITGAILDGPLALDNAISKEAARIKKIESLVAGDPDI
;
A
#
# COMPACT_ATOMS: atom_id res chain seq x y z
N PRO A 1 8.36 33.11 3.26
CA PRO A 1 7.52 34.01 4.06
C PRO A 1 7.49 33.51 5.52
N GLY A 2 7.39 34.44 6.45
CA GLY A 2 7.36 34.13 7.90
C GLY A 2 5.96 33.79 8.41
N PRO A 3 5.83 33.48 9.70
CA PRO A 3 4.55 33.19 10.32
C PRO A 3 3.54 34.35 10.17
N GLY A 4 2.26 34.03 10.03
CA GLY A 4 1.19 35.03 9.79
C GLY A 4 1.14 35.61 8.39
N THR A 5 2.00 35.19 7.48
CA THR A 5 1.99 35.62 6.08
C THR A 5 0.90 34.89 5.31
N ILE A 6 0.05 35.64 4.58
CA ILE A 6 -1.00 35.06 3.72
C ILE A 6 -0.44 34.93 2.30
N HIS A 7 -0.48 33.72 1.75
CA HIS A 7 -0.06 33.45 0.38
C HIS A 7 -1.17 33.84 -0.59
N VAL A 8 -0.84 34.67 -1.59
CA VAL A 8 -1.82 35.20 -2.57
C VAL A 8 -1.71 34.47 -3.91
N GLY A 9 -0.50 34.13 -4.32
CA GLY A 9 -0.25 33.42 -5.57
C GLY A 9 1.23 33.24 -5.85
N GLN A 10 1.55 32.32 -6.77
CA GLN A 10 2.92 32.06 -7.21
C GLN A 10 2.94 31.62 -8.67
N ASP A 11 4.04 31.96 -9.34
CA ASP A 11 4.41 31.46 -10.66
C ASP A 11 5.81 30.85 -10.54
N LEU A 12 5.92 29.53 -10.79
CA LEU A 12 7.17 28.79 -10.69
C LEU A 12 7.46 28.07 -12.00
N GLU A 13 8.71 28.18 -12.46
CA GLU A 13 9.23 27.48 -13.61
C GLU A 13 10.28 26.47 -13.15
N PHE A 14 10.06 25.20 -13.46
CA PHE A 14 10.99 24.11 -13.16
C PHE A 14 11.91 23.89 -14.37
N LEU A 15 13.21 24.13 -14.19
CA LEU A 15 14.21 24.15 -15.26
C LEU A 15 14.94 22.79 -15.37
N ALA A 16 14.98 22.00 -14.30
CA ALA A 16 15.63 20.70 -14.28
C ALA A 16 14.98 19.76 -13.27
N PRO A 17 15.02 18.44 -13.50
CA PRO A 17 14.56 17.45 -12.55
C PRO A 17 15.46 17.40 -11.31
N VAL A 18 14.90 16.93 -10.20
CA VAL A 18 15.58 16.72 -8.92
C VAL A 18 15.43 15.26 -8.51
N SER A 19 16.53 14.65 -8.11
CA SER A 19 16.54 13.26 -7.62
C SER A 19 16.36 13.19 -6.11
N ILE A 20 15.78 12.07 -5.64
CA ILE A 20 15.68 11.80 -4.19
C ILE A 20 17.09 11.74 -3.59
N GLY A 21 17.29 12.41 -2.44
CA GLY A 21 18.61 12.50 -1.77
C GLY A 21 19.46 13.67 -2.25
N GLU A 22 19.03 14.44 -3.26
CA GLU A 22 19.76 15.59 -3.73
C GLU A 22 19.59 16.80 -2.79
N GLN A 23 20.70 17.46 -2.44
CA GLN A 23 20.66 18.66 -1.62
C GLN A 23 20.26 19.87 -2.45
N ILE A 24 19.25 20.62 -2.01
CA ILE A 24 18.73 21.81 -2.68
C ILE A 24 18.84 23.02 -1.76
N VAL A 25 19.36 24.11 -2.31
CA VAL A 25 19.41 25.43 -1.67
C VAL A 25 18.30 26.32 -2.23
N ILE A 26 17.35 26.70 -1.37
CA ILE A 26 16.25 27.61 -1.73
C ILE A 26 16.60 29.02 -1.27
N SER A 27 16.52 30.00 -2.19
CA SER A 27 16.71 31.40 -1.93
C SER A 27 15.43 32.17 -2.20
N ILE A 28 14.97 32.97 -1.25
CA ILE A 28 13.80 33.83 -1.38
C ILE A 28 14.26 35.27 -1.11
N THR A 29 14.05 36.17 -2.10
CA THR A 29 14.43 37.56 -2.00
C THR A 29 13.23 38.47 -2.21
N VAL A 30 13.06 39.46 -1.38
CA VAL A 30 12.02 40.49 -1.54
C VAL A 30 12.33 41.33 -2.76
N ARG A 31 11.42 41.38 -3.71
CA ARG A 31 11.52 42.18 -4.95
C ARG A 31 10.82 43.53 -4.81
N GLU A 32 9.59 43.50 -4.31
CA GLU A 32 8.77 44.69 -4.16
C GLU A 32 7.94 44.64 -2.89
N LYS A 33 7.63 45.82 -2.34
CA LYS A 33 6.76 45.99 -1.15
C LYS A 33 5.73 47.08 -1.45
N HIS A 34 4.47 46.75 -1.35
CA HIS A 34 3.38 47.70 -1.48
C HIS A 34 2.79 47.98 -0.07
N THR A 35 3.20 49.09 0.52
CA THR A 35 2.86 49.45 1.90
C THR A 35 1.37 49.60 2.13
N ALA A 36 0.62 50.16 1.18
CA ALA A 36 -0.81 50.39 1.28
C ALA A 36 -1.65 49.07 1.35
N THR A 37 -1.21 48.03 0.64
CA THR A 37 -1.89 46.73 0.59
C THR A 37 -1.18 45.67 1.41
N ARG A 38 -0.02 46.01 1.99
CA ARG A 38 0.90 45.07 2.67
C ARG A 38 1.35 43.91 1.78
N GLN A 39 1.16 44.02 0.48
CA GLN A 39 1.58 43.00 -0.46
C GLN A 39 3.09 43.05 -0.69
N VAL A 40 3.70 41.89 -0.67
CA VAL A 40 5.13 41.69 -0.91
C VAL A 40 5.29 40.71 -2.07
N THR A 41 6.07 41.11 -3.07
CA THR A 41 6.50 40.26 -4.19
C THR A 41 7.88 39.67 -3.87
N LEU A 42 7.98 38.35 -3.92
CA LEU A 42 9.19 37.59 -3.61
C LEU A 42 9.72 36.97 -4.91
N SER A 43 11.04 37.02 -5.10
CA SER A 43 11.73 36.20 -6.11
C SER A 43 12.16 34.88 -5.43
N CYS A 44 11.77 33.75 -6.04
CA CYS A 44 12.10 32.42 -5.57
C CYS A 44 13.09 31.77 -6.51
N ARG A 45 14.13 31.11 -5.95
CA ARG A 45 15.12 30.37 -6.74
C ARG A 45 15.57 29.16 -5.96
N ALA A 46 15.64 27.99 -6.62
CA ALA A 46 16.24 26.79 -6.07
C ALA A 46 17.45 26.37 -6.90
N ARG A 47 18.52 25.92 -6.23
CA ARG A 47 19.75 25.39 -6.85
C ARG A 47 20.10 24.04 -6.28
N ASN A 48 20.68 23.18 -7.10
CA ASN A 48 21.24 21.90 -6.64
C ASN A 48 22.63 22.07 -5.99
N ALA A 49 23.19 20.98 -5.49
CA ALA A 49 24.52 20.98 -4.88
C ALA A 49 25.65 21.42 -5.84
N ARG A 50 25.45 21.32 -7.15
CA ARG A 50 26.39 21.75 -8.18
C ARG A 50 26.29 23.24 -8.49
N GLY A 51 25.29 23.94 -7.94
CA GLY A 51 25.00 25.34 -8.18
C GLY A 51 24.09 25.63 -9.37
N ASP A 52 23.62 24.61 -10.09
CA ASP A 52 22.69 24.76 -11.21
C ASP A 52 21.34 25.25 -10.72
N THR A 53 20.73 26.17 -11.43
CA THR A 53 19.37 26.62 -11.11
C THR A 53 18.35 25.59 -11.61
N ILE A 54 17.60 24.99 -10.68
CA ILE A 54 16.59 23.97 -10.96
C ILE A 54 15.18 24.53 -10.98
N MET A 55 14.94 25.67 -10.32
CA MET A 55 13.64 26.33 -10.28
C MET A 55 13.81 27.84 -10.14
N THR A 56 13.01 28.61 -10.86
CA THR A 56 12.85 30.05 -10.66
C THR A 56 11.39 30.45 -10.59
N GLY A 57 11.11 31.63 -10.03
CA GLY A 57 9.75 32.15 -10.07
C GLY A 57 9.53 33.32 -9.12
N THR A 58 8.23 33.66 -8.99
CA THR A 58 7.77 34.74 -8.13
C THR A 58 6.64 34.24 -7.22
N ALA A 59 6.59 34.76 -6.01
CA ALA A 59 5.46 34.56 -5.09
C ALA A 59 4.96 35.90 -4.58
N ARG A 60 3.64 36.05 -4.44
CA ARG A 60 2.98 37.21 -3.87
C ARG A 60 2.36 36.83 -2.54
N VAL A 61 2.65 37.63 -1.52
CA VAL A 61 2.17 37.39 -0.16
C VAL A 61 1.68 38.69 0.47
N ILE A 62 0.78 38.60 1.45
CA ILE A 62 0.39 39.71 2.32
C ILE A 62 1.11 39.55 3.64
N ALA A 63 1.86 40.57 4.04
CA ALA A 63 2.55 40.60 5.33
C ALA A 63 1.57 40.78 6.50
N PRO A 64 1.81 40.18 7.66
CA PRO A 64 0.97 40.37 8.86
C PRO A 64 1.09 41.83 9.39
N ASP A 65 0.05 42.28 10.08
CA ASP A 65 0.00 43.61 10.70
C ASP A 65 0.99 43.78 11.84
N VAL A 66 1.22 42.71 12.58
CA VAL A 66 2.06 42.64 13.75
C VAL A 66 3.22 41.69 13.50
N LYS A 67 4.40 42.07 13.96
CA LYS A 67 5.57 41.17 13.85
C LYS A 67 5.32 39.91 14.69
N ILE A 68 5.17 38.77 14.00
CA ILE A 68 5.04 37.46 14.63
C ILE A 68 6.42 36.84 14.69
N THR A 69 6.92 36.51 15.88
CA THR A 69 8.13 35.74 16.10
C THR A 69 7.75 34.30 16.45
N MET A 70 8.24 33.32 15.68
CA MET A 70 8.19 31.91 16.06
C MET A 70 9.53 31.48 16.63
N ASP A 71 9.49 30.70 17.68
CA ASP A 71 10.70 30.05 18.18
C ASP A 71 11.19 29.04 17.11
N ARG A 72 12.52 28.89 16.98
CA ARG A 72 13.11 27.97 16.01
C ARG A 72 12.66 26.52 16.20
N ARG A 73 12.11 26.20 17.39
CA ARG A 73 11.53 24.90 17.73
C ARG A 73 10.16 24.64 17.09
N ASP A 74 9.45 25.70 16.70
CA ASP A 74 8.13 25.61 16.07
C ASP A 74 8.23 25.61 14.52
N ALA A 75 9.44 25.66 13.96
CA ALA A 75 9.63 25.49 12.53
C ALA A 75 9.19 24.07 12.11
N VAL A 76 8.38 24.00 11.06
CA VAL A 76 7.95 22.73 10.46
C VAL A 76 9.19 21.85 10.27
N GLN A 77 9.31 20.81 11.09
CA GLN A 77 10.31 19.77 10.88
C GLN A 77 9.83 18.94 9.69
N VAL A 78 10.47 19.11 8.54
CA VAL A 78 10.32 18.16 7.43
C VAL A 78 11.23 16.98 7.77
N SER A 79 10.66 15.93 8.32
CA SER A 79 11.33 14.64 8.39
C SER A 79 11.05 13.92 7.07
N ILE A 80 12.10 13.57 6.33
CA ILE A 80 12.00 12.56 5.29
C ILE A 80 11.94 11.24 6.07
N GLN A 81 10.75 10.67 6.20
CA GLN A 81 10.64 9.30 6.65
C GLN A 81 11.10 8.43 5.48
N SER A 82 12.24 7.77 5.65
CA SER A 82 12.65 6.70 4.75
C SER A 82 11.63 5.56 4.89
N HIS A 83 11.22 4.99 3.75
CA HIS A 83 10.34 3.83 3.69
C HIS A 83 11.12 2.55 4.02
N ASP A 84 11.71 2.49 5.20
CA ASP A 84 12.56 1.36 5.61
C ASP A 84 11.73 0.09 5.91
N ASN A 85 10.40 0.23 6.08
CA ASN A 85 9.55 -0.91 6.43
C ASN A 85 9.49 -1.95 5.33
N PHE A 86 9.37 -1.52 4.07
CA PHE A 86 9.36 -2.43 2.93
C PHE A 86 10.72 -3.11 2.73
N GLU A 87 11.82 -2.36 2.79
CA GLU A 87 13.17 -2.91 2.68
C GLU A 87 13.48 -3.89 3.82
N ASN A 88 13.12 -3.53 5.06
CA ASN A 88 13.24 -4.41 6.21
C ASN A 88 12.41 -5.70 6.07
N PHE A 89 11.21 -5.59 5.48
CA PHE A 89 10.37 -6.74 5.21
C PHE A 89 11.02 -7.69 4.18
N VAL A 90 11.50 -7.17 3.06
CA VAL A 90 12.21 -7.93 2.02
C VAL A 90 13.47 -8.59 2.59
N GLU A 91 14.25 -7.86 3.39
CA GLU A 91 15.47 -8.38 4.04
C GLU A 91 15.18 -9.54 5.02
N ARG A 92 14.04 -9.50 5.71
CA ARG A 92 13.58 -10.63 6.53
C ARG A 92 13.20 -11.82 5.67
N CYS A 93 12.53 -11.61 4.53
CA CYS A 93 12.14 -12.66 3.60
C CYS A 93 13.36 -13.33 2.97
N ARG A 94 14.43 -12.60 2.63
CA ARG A 94 15.67 -13.15 2.08
C ARG A 94 16.37 -14.14 3.01
N LYS A 95 16.09 -14.12 4.31
CA LYS A 95 16.63 -15.06 5.29
C LYS A 95 15.87 -16.38 5.34
N LEU A 96 14.74 -16.46 4.66
CA LEU A 96 13.92 -17.68 4.57
C LEU A 96 14.27 -18.44 3.28
N PRO A 97 14.03 -19.76 3.21
CA PRO A 97 14.17 -20.49 1.97
C PRO A 97 13.19 -19.95 0.92
N PRO A 98 13.60 -19.89 -0.36
CA PRO A 98 12.72 -19.42 -1.44
C PRO A 98 11.49 -20.31 -1.57
N VAL A 99 10.38 -19.71 -1.95
CA VAL A 99 9.09 -20.39 -2.09
C VAL A 99 8.85 -20.73 -3.57
N ALA A 100 8.52 -21.98 -3.88
CA ALA A 100 8.12 -22.36 -5.23
C ALA A 100 6.81 -21.69 -5.63
N VAL A 101 6.81 -20.91 -6.70
CA VAL A 101 5.66 -20.10 -7.17
C VAL A 101 5.35 -20.42 -8.63
N ALA A 102 4.12 -20.85 -8.90
CA ALA A 102 3.63 -21.03 -10.26
C ALA A 102 3.13 -19.68 -10.82
N VAL A 103 3.83 -19.15 -11.82
CA VAL A 103 3.53 -17.88 -12.49
C VAL A 103 2.67 -18.14 -13.70
N ALA A 104 1.39 -17.82 -13.63
CA ALA A 104 0.42 -18.11 -14.68
C ALA A 104 0.51 -17.09 -15.81
N HIS A 105 0.90 -17.54 -17.02
CA HIS A 105 0.95 -16.79 -18.27
C HIS A 105 1.80 -15.49 -18.21
N PRO A 106 3.09 -15.52 -17.84
CA PRO A 106 3.95 -14.34 -17.82
C PRO A 106 4.43 -13.94 -19.23
N CYS A 107 3.49 -13.53 -20.08
CA CYS A 107 3.68 -13.27 -21.51
C CYS A 107 3.72 -11.79 -21.87
N ASP A 108 4.04 -10.92 -20.92
CA ASP A 108 4.39 -9.51 -21.11
C ASP A 108 5.64 -9.13 -20.29
N GLU A 109 6.20 -7.95 -20.58
CA GLU A 109 7.41 -7.45 -19.93
C GLU A 109 7.24 -7.38 -18.40
N SER A 110 6.16 -6.77 -17.94
CA SER A 110 5.94 -6.46 -16.53
C SER A 110 5.85 -7.73 -15.67
N SER A 111 5.03 -8.69 -16.08
CA SER A 111 4.84 -9.93 -15.31
C SER A 111 6.08 -10.83 -15.33
N LEU A 112 6.78 -10.89 -16.47
CA LEU A 112 8.01 -11.66 -16.58
C LEU A 112 9.15 -11.03 -15.77
N ALA A 113 9.32 -9.71 -15.88
CA ALA A 113 10.34 -8.98 -15.10
C ALA A 113 10.13 -9.15 -13.60
N ALA A 114 8.89 -9.02 -13.10
CA ALA A 114 8.56 -9.17 -11.69
C ALA A 114 8.88 -10.58 -11.16
N ALA A 115 8.53 -11.63 -11.90
CA ALA A 115 8.83 -13.01 -11.54
C ALA A 115 10.34 -13.27 -11.48
N LEU A 116 11.08 -12.80 -12.48
CA LEU A 116 12.53 -12.95 -12.57
C LEU A 116 13.28 -12.13 -11.51
N GLN A 117 12.77 -10.94 -11.18
CA GLN A 117 13.33 -10.13 -10.10
C GLN A 117 13.16 -10.84 -8.75
N ALA A 118 11.97 -11.32 -8.43
CA ALA A 118 11.72 -12.04 -7.19
C ALA A 118 12.60 -13.31 -7.07
N ALA A 119 12.82 -14.00 -8.19
CA ALA A 119 13.72 -15.18 -8.23
C ALA A 119 15.19 -14.78 -8.01
N ARG A 120 15.67 -13.72 -8.66
CA ARG A 120 17.04 -13.19 -8.48
C ARG A 120 17.31 -12.71 -7.06
N GLU A 121 16.28 -12.17 -6.40
CA GLU A 121 16.37 -11.76 -4.99
C GLU A 121 16.28 -12.92 -4.00
N GLY A 122 16.13 -14.15 -4.49
CA GLY A 122 16.05 -15.36 -3.66
C GLY A 122 14.75 -15.49 -2.86
N LEU A 123 13.71 -14.77 -3.26
CA LEU A 123 12.40 -14.81 -2.60
C LEU A 123 11.56 -15.99 -3.09
N ILE A 124 11.68 -16.34 -4.38
CA ILE A 124 10.90 -17.41 -5.00
C ILE A 124 11.75 -18.32 -5.89
N GLU A 125 11.30 -19.55 -6.05
CA GLU A 125 11.65 -20.45 -7.15
C GLU A 125 10.52 -20.36 -8.19
N ALA A 126 10.76 -19.62 -9.28
CA ALA A 126 9.73 -19.36 -10.27
C ALA A 126 9.51 -20.54 -11.21
N ILE A 127 8.27 -20.99 -11.40
CA ILE A 127 7.81 -21.93 -12.42
C ILE A 127 6.94 -21.13 -13.39
N LEU A 128 7.49 -20.81 -14.56
CA LEU A 128 6.75 -20.00 -15.57
C LEU A 128 5.85 -20.92 -16.40
N VAL A 129 4.54 -20.73 -16.29
CA VAL A 129 3.52 -21.57 -16.94
C VAL A 129 2.85 -20.77 -18.07
N GLY A 130 3.06 -21.18 -19.32
CA GLY A 130 2.50 -20.47 -20.48
C GLY A 130 3.09 -20.94 -21.80
N PRO A 131 2.70 -20.32 -22.93
CA PRO A 131 3.30 -20.60 -24.22
C PRO A 131 4.81 -20.29 -24.23
N VAL A 132 5.65 -21.30 -24.08
CA VAL A 132 7.12 -21.15 -23.96
C VAL A 132 7.72 -20.31 -25.09
N PRO A 133 7.31 -20.49 -26.37
CA PRO A 133 7.81 -19.62 -27.46
C PRO A 133 7.54 -18.13 -27.21
N ARG A 134 6.37 -17.79 -26.66
CA ARG A 134 6.00 -16.40 -26.34
C ARG A 134 6.77 -15.86 -25.15
N ILE A 135 6.92 -16.65 -24.08
CA ILE A 135 7.75 -16.27 -22.91
C ILE A 135 9.20 -16.00 -23.35
N ARG A 136 9.79 -16.89 -24.16
CA ARG A 136 11.13 -16.70 -24.72
C ARG A 136 11.24 -15.49 -25.63
N GLY A 137 10.18 -15.21 -26.43
CA GLY A 137 10.11 -14.01 -27.29
C GLY A 137 10.16 -12.72 -26.47
N VAL A 138 9.36 -12.62 -25.41
CA VAL A 138 9.38 -11.49 -24.47
C VAL A 138 10.73 -11.37 -23.79
N ALA A 139 11.30 -12.45 -23.31
CA ALA A 139 12.62 -12.45 -22.68
C ALA A 139 13.72 -11.96 -23.64
N ALA A 140 13.73 -12.42 -24.89
CA ALA A 140 14.71 -11.99 -25.89
C ALA A 140 14.55 -10.49 -26.24
N GLN A 141 13.30 -10.02 -26.37
CA GLN A 141 13.00 -8.62 -26.67
C GLN A 141 13.51 -7.64 -25.58
N HIS A 142 13.44 -8.06 -24.32
CA HIS A 142 13.78 -7.21 -23.16
C HIS A 142 15.11 -7.60 -22.49
N GLY A 143 15.86 -8.55 -23.07
CA GLY A 143 17.16 -8.95 -22.55
C GLY A 143 17.11 -9.71 -21.22
N PHE A 144 16.00 -10.41 -20.96
CA PHE A 144 15.86 -11.20 -19.73
C PHE A 144 16.52 -12.57 -19.86
N ASP A 145 17.26 -12.98 -18.83
CA ASP A 145 17.88 -14.30 -18.74
C ASP A 145 16.91 -15.30 -18.08
N LEU A 146 16.63 -16.39 -18.77
CA LEU A 146 15.78 -17.51 -18.28
C LEU A 146 16.60 -18.70 -17.83
N THR A 147 17.92 -18.59 -17.72
CA THR A 147 18.79 -19.70 -17.30
C THR A 147 18.43 -20.18 -15.90
N GLY A 148 18.19 -21.47 -15.75
CA GLY A 148 17.82 -22.08 -14.47
C GLY A 148 16.35 -21.90 -14.07
N ILE A 149 15.53 -21.19 -14.85
CA ILE A 149 14.09 -21.03 -14.59
C ILE A 149 13.31 -22.19 -15.18
N GLN A 150 12.45 -22.80 -14.38
CA GLN A 150 11.55 -23.87 -14.85
C GLN A 150 10.46 -23.30 -15.75
N LEU A 151 10.24 -23.94 -16.89
CA LEU A 151 9.21 -23.59 -17.88
C LEU A 151 8.22 -24.74 -18.06
N GLU A 152 6.94 -24.47 -17.96
CA GLU A 152 5.83 -25.40 -18.23
C GLU A 152 5.09 -24.91 -19.49
N ASP A 153 5.20 -25.68 -20.58
CA ASP A 153 4.61 -25.29 -21.86
C ASP A 153 3.12 -25.64 -21.94
N VAL A 154 2.30 -24.62 -22.17
CA VAL A 154 0.86 -24.74 -22.36
C VAL A 154 0.39 -23.72 -23.41
N PRO A 155 -0.70 -24.02 -24.17
CA PRO A 155 -0.98 -23.28 -25.41
C PRO A 155 -1.53 -21.85 -25.20
N HIS A 156 -2.20 -21.54 -24.09
CA HIS A 156 -2.89 -20.26 -23.89
C HIS A 156 -3.12 -19.94 -22.39
N SER A 157 -3.68 -18.75 -22.08
CA SER A 157 -3.86 -18.23 -20.73
C SER A 157 -4.73 -19.13 -19.85
N HIS A 158 -5.85 -19.63 -20.33
CA HIS A 158 -6.71 -20.55 -19.55
C HIS A 158 -5.97 -21.85 -19.19
N ALA A 159 -5.24 -22.44 -20.15
CA ALA A 159 -4.41 -23.61 -19.86
C ALA A 159 -3.29 -23.31 -18.86
N ALA A 160 -2.74 -22.08 -18.90
CA ALA A 160 -1.75 -21.63 -17.95
C ALA A 160 -2.34 -21.47 -16.54
N ALA A 161 -3.52 -20.89 -16.39
CA ALA A 161 -4.24 -20.79 -15.12
C ALA A 161 -4.51 -22.17 -14.54
N HIS A 162 -5.09 -23.09 -15.34
CA HIS A 162 -5.38 -24.46 -14.94
C HIS A 162 -4.11 -25.19 -14.48
N ARG A 163 -3.05 -25.18 -15.29
CA ARG A 163 -1.79 -25.85 -14.96
C ARG A 163 -1.10 -25.28 -13.74
N ALA A 164 -1.13 -23.96 -13.54
CA ALA A 164 -0.56 -23.31 -12.37
C ALA A 164 -1.30 -23.75 -11.08
N VAL A 165 -2.62 -23.80 -11.10
CA VAL A 165 -3.44 -24.33 -9.98
C VAL A 165 -3.13 -25.81 -9.72
N GLU A 166 -2.99 -26.62 -10.77
CA GLU A 166 -2.63 -28.02 -10.64
C GLU A 166 -1.26 -28.22 -9.98
N LEU A 167 -0.25 -27.40 -10.31
CA LEU A 167 1.08 -27.45 -9.68
C LEU A 167 0.99 -27.19 -8.17
N VAL A 168 0.14 -26.25 -7.74
CA VAL A 168 -0.09 -25.99 -6.31
C VAL A 168 -0.77 -27.19 -5.65
N ARG A 169 -1.79 -27.76 -6.27
CA ARG A 169 -2.49 -28.98 -5.75
C ARG A 169 -1.55 -30.17 -5.62
N GLN A 170 -0.59 -30.31 -6.52
CA GLN A 170 0.42 -31.38 -6.50
C GLN A 170 1.55 -31.11 -5.48
N GLY A 171 1.54 -29.96 -4.78
CA GLY A 171 2.59 -29.56 -3.86
C GLY A 171 3.92 -29.19 -4.55
N LYS A 172 3.91 -29.00 -5.89
CA LYS A 172 5.08 -28.56 -6.66
C LYS A 172 5.31 -27.06 -6.59
N ALA A 173 4.25 -26.28 -6.27
CA ALA A 173 4.31 -24.89 -5.95
C ALA A 173 3.51 -24.63 -4.67
N ALA A 174 3.91 -23.64 -3.86
CA ALA A 174 3.23 -23.26 -2.64
C ALA A 174 2.35 -22.01 -2.85
N ALA A 175 2.58 -21.26 -3.94
CA ALA A 175 1.82 -20.05 -4.25
C ALA A 175 1.62 -19.89 -5.75
N LEU A 176 0.67 -19.02 -6.11
CA LEU A 176 0.37 -18.59 -7.46
C LEU A 176 0.76 -17.12 -7.64
N MET A 177 1.33 -16.80 -8.78
CA MET A 177 1.53 -15.43 -9.23
C MET A 177 0.78 -15.21 -10.54
N LYS A 178 -0.04 -14.15 -10.59
CA LYS A 178 -0.77 -13.77 -11.79
C LYS A 178 0.16 -13.06 -12.78
N GLY A 179 0.24 -13.57 -14.00
CA GLY A 179 0.90 -12.90 -15.12
C GLY A 179 -0.07 -12.06 -15.98
N SER A 180 0.12 -12.08 -17.28
CA SER A 180 -0.66 -11.31 -18.28
C SER A 180 -1.93 -12.03 -18.73
N LEU A 181 -2.78 -12.45 -17.78
CA LEU A 181 -4.11 -12.99 -18.03
C LEU A 181 -5.16 -12.21 -17.23
N HIS A 182 -6.44 -12.34 -17.57
CA HIS A 182 -7.50 -11.71 -16.80
C HIS A 182 -7.64 -12.32 -15.39
N THR A 183 -8.02 -11.52 -14.42
CA THR A 183 -8.15 -12.00 -13.03
C THR A 183 -9.23 -13.06 -12.89
N ASP A 184 -10.33 -12.94 -13.63
CA ASP A 184 -11.42 -13.92 -13.68
C ASP A 184 -10.99 -15.27 -14.25
N GLU A 185 -10.09 -15.32 -15.26
CA GLU A 185 -9.53 -16.57 -15.77
C GLU A 185 -8.80 -17.34 -14.67
N LEU A 186 -7.90 -16.68 -13.92
CA LEU A 186 -7.17 -17.32 -12.84
C LEU A 186 -8.09 -17.69 -11.69
N MET A 187 -8.99 -16.78 -11.30
CA MET A 187 -9.88 -16.99 -10.16
C MET A 187 -10.89 -18.12 -10.43
N THR A 188 -11.35 -18.30 -11.66
CA THR A 188 -12.21 -19.42 -12.04
C THR A 188 -11.57 -20.76 -11.70
N GLU A 189 -10.29 -20.93 -12.02
CA GLU A 189 -9.53 -22.14 -11.71
C GLU A 189 -9.28 -22.28 -10.19
N VAL A 190 -8.89 -21.18 -9.51
CA VAL A 190 -8.62 -21.16 -8.08
C VAL A 190 -9.84 -21.53 -7.24
N VAL A 191 -11.04 -21.04 -7.61
CA VAL A 191 -12.28 -21.30 -6.84
C VAL A 191 -13.07 -22.52 -7.34
N SER A 192 -12.57 -23.28 -8.33
CA SER A 192 -13.21 -24.50 -8.80
C SER A 192 -13.43 -25.47 -7.62
N ARG A 193 -14.60 -26.11 -7.60
CA ARG A 193 -14.95 -27.04 -6.52
C ARG A 193 -14.15 -28.34 -6.58
N GLU A 194 -13.87 -28.82 -7.78
CA GLU A 194 -13.23 -30.10 -8.02
C GLU A 194 -11.71 -30.01 -8.15
N THR A 195 -11.25 -28.99 -8.84
CA THR A 195 -9.84 -28.83 -9.25
C THR A 195 -9.15 -27.60 -8.65
N GLY A 196 -9.87 -26.77 -7.89
CA GLY A 196 -9.32 -25.53 -7.34
C GLY A 196 -8.59 -25.68 -6.01
N LEU A 197 -8.36 -24.56 -5.36
CA LEU A 197 -7.61 -24.44 -4.10
C LEU A 197 -8.51 -24.03 -2.92
N ARG A 198 -9.80 -24.33 -2.99
CA ARG A 198 -10.77 -23.96 -1.95
C ARG A 198 -10.44 -24.62 -0.62
N THR A 199 -10.60 -23.83 0.43
CA THR A 199 -10.55 -24.27 1.81
C THR A 199 -11.93 -24.08 2.48
N GLU A 200 -12.02 -24.23 3.79
CA GLU A 200 -13.23 -23.95 4.57
C GLU A 200 -13.56 -22.45 4.63
N ARG A 201 -12.54 -21.58 4.44
CA ARG A 201 -12.71 -20.14 4.44
C ARG A 201 -12.81 -19.58 3.02
N ARG A 202 -13.44 -18.43 2.89
CA ARG A 202 -13.48 -17.70 1.64
C ARG A 202 -12.11 -17.12 1.32
N ILE A 203 -11.81 -17.03 0.01
CA ILE A 203 -10.66 -16.27 -0.46
C ILE A 203 -10.90 -14.78 -0.24
N THR A 204 -9.89 -14.07 0.21
CA THR A 204 -9.95 -12.64 0.50
C THR A 204 -8.72 -11.93 -0.03
N HIS A 205 -8.79 -10.62 -0.16
CA HIS A 205 -7.67 -9.80 -0.62
C HIS A 205 -7.14 -8.94 0.53
N ALA A 206 -5.82 -8.86 0.67
CA ALA A 206 -5.17 -8.01 1.65
C ALA A 206 -4.02 -7.22 1.01
N PHE A 207 -3.98 -5.90 1.24
CA PHE A 207 -2.82 -5.07 0.98
C PHE A 207 -2.03 -4.88 2.27
N LEU A 208 -0.73 -5.09 2.21
CA LEU A 208 0.20 -4.61 3.23
C LEU A 208 0.71 -3.23 2.78
N MET A 209 0.27 -2.19 3.47
CA MET A 209 0.56 -0.81 3.13
C MET A 209 1.71 -0.28 3.98
N ASP A 210 2.71 0.33 3.34
CA ASP A 210 3.71 1.16 4.01
C ASP A 210 3.35 2.64 3.76
N VAL A 211 2.65 3.24 4.72
CA VAL A 211 2.11 4.60 4.63
C VAL A 211 3.06 5.54 5.35
N PRO A 212 3.69 6.55 4.66
CA PRO A 212 4.71 7.42 5.26
C PRO A 212 4.28 8.18 6.51
N THR A 213 2.99 8.51 6.59
CA THR A 213 2.40 9.26 7.72
C THR A 213 1.84 8.37 8.81
N TYR A 214 1.91 7.05 8.65
CA TYR A 214 1.46 6.08 9.64
C TYR A 214 2.66 5.34 10.24
N HIS A 215 2.69 5.17 11.56
CA HIS A 215 3.88 4.75 12.30
C HIS A 215 4.22 3.25 12.22
N LYS A 216 3.40 2.46 11.57
CA LYS A 216 3.59 1.02 11.35
C LYS A 216 2.96 0.57 10.03
N ALA A 217 3.28 -0.63 9.59
CA ALA A 217 2.61 -1.23 8.43
C ALA A 217 1.12 -1.42 8.72
N LEU A 218 0.27 -1.18 7.73
CA LEU A 218 -1.18 -1.27 7.82
C LEU A 218 -1.70 -2.30 6.83
N ILE A 219 -2.46 -3.28 7.31
CA ILE A 219 -3.16 -4.24 6.44
C ILE A 219 -4.54 -3.66 6.10
N VAL A 220 -4.87 -3.58 4.82
CA VAL A 220 -6.20 -3.18 4.32
C VAL A 220 -6.86 -4.36 3.64
N THR A 221 -8.05 -4.73 4.08
CA THR A 221 -8.82 -5.90 3.63
C THR A 221 -10.35 -5.69 3.74
N ASP A 222 -11.26 -6.38 3.05
CA ASP A 222 -11.05 -6.96 1.74
C ASP A 222 -11.05 -5.82 0.72
N ALA A 223 -10.07 -5.77 -0.11
CA ALA A 223 -9.90 -4.61 -0.98
C ALA A 223 -10.45 -4.85 -2.41
N ALA A 224 -10.61 -6.11 -2.86
CA ALA A 224 -10.89 -6.35 -4.26
C ALA A 224 -11.65 -7.65 -4.62
N ILE A 225 -11.77 -8.62 -3.73
CA ILE A 225 -12.35 -9.94 -4.06
C ILE A 225 -13.85 -10.03 -3.73
N ASN A 226 -14.24 -9.62 -2.54
CA ASN A 226 -15.63 -9.72 -2.10
C ASN A 226 -16.35 -8.37 -2.20
N ILE A 227 -17.12 -8.16 -3.27
CA ILE A 227 -17.74 -6.85 -3.59
C ILE A 227 -18.82 -6.47 -2.56
N ALA A 228 -19.66 -7.42 -2.15
CA ALA A 228 -20.74 -7.21 -1.18
C ALA A 228 -20.76 -8.37 -0.15
N PRO A 229 -19.75 -8.41 0.75
CA PRO A 229 -19.62 -9.51 1.69
C PRO A 229 -20.75 -9.49 2.73
N ASP A 230 -21.35 -10.65 2.97
CA ASP A 230 -22.24 -10.91 4.11
C ASP A 230 -21.43 -11.03 5.41
N LEU A 231 -22.12 -11.16 6.54
CA LEU A 231 -21.48 -11.22 7.85
C LEU A 231 -20.50 -12.41 7.99
N ASP A 232 -20.84 -13.59 7.46
CA ASP A 232 -19.96 -14.76 7.50
C ASP A 232 -18.72 -14.56 6.64
N THR A 233 -18.87 -13.95 5.46
CA THR A 233 -17.74 -13.56 4.62
C THR A 233 -16.84 -12.54 5.32
N LYS A 234 -17.42 -11.53 6.00
CA LYS A 234 -16.66 -10.54 6.78
C LYS A 234 -15.90 -11.16 7.94
N ARG A 235 -16.46 -12.19 8.60
CA ARG A 235 -15.75 -12.99 9.60
C ARG A 235 -14.50 -13.63 9.00
N ASP A 236 -14.62 -14.28 7.84
CA ASP A 236 -13.49 -14.92 7.16
C ASP A 236 -12.44 -13.88 6.70
N ILE A 237 -12.87 -12.69 6.22
CA ILE A 237 -12.00 -11.59 5.88
C ILE A 237 -11.16 -11.17 7.10
N CYS A 238 -11.82 -10.94 8.25
CA CYS A 238 -11.13 -10.59 9.48
C CYS A 238 -10.12 -11.67 9.89
N GLN A 239 -10.53 -12.94 9.92
CA GLN A 239 -9.67 -14.02 10.38
C GLN A 239 -8.47 -14.23 9.43
N ASN A 240 -8.65 -14.15 8.11
CA ASN A 240 -7.55 -14.26 7.16
C ASN A 240 -6.52 -13.13 7.34
N ALA A 241 -6.97 -11.89 7.56
CA ALA A 241 -6.08 -10.77 7.80
C ALA A 241 -5.37 -10.86 9.16
N ILE A 242 -6.03 -11.38 10.19
CA ILE A 242 -5.42 -11.64 11.50
C ILE A 242 -4.32 -12.69 11.37
N ASP A 243 -4.57 -13.79 10.66
CA ASP A 243 -3.57 -14.83 10.43
C ASP A 243 -2.37 -14.29 9.66
N LEU A 244 -2.60 -13.44 8.65
CA LEU A 244 -1.52 -12.73 7.95
C LEU A 244 -0.72 -11.83 8.90
N ALA A 245 -1.38 -11.06 9.75
CA ALA A 245 -0.71 -10.20 10.72
C ALA A 245 0.18 -11.01 11.69
N HIS A 246 -0.26 -12.20 12.12
CA HIS A 246 0.55 -13.11 12.94
C HIS A 246 1.79 -13.58 12.19
N VAL A 247 1.69 -13.95 10.91
CA VAL A 247 2.84 -14.32 10.07
C VAL A 247 3.82 -13.15 9.94
N LEU A 248 3.32 -11.92 9.86
CA LEU A 248 4.13 -10.70 9.84
C LEU A 248 4.78 -10.36 11.22
N GLY A 249 4.45 -11.12 12.28
CA GLY A 249 5.03 -10.97 13.61
C GLY A 249 4.23 -10.08 14.57
N VAL A 250 2.99 -9.69 14.21
CA VAL A 250 2.09 -8.94 15.11
C VAL A 250 1.32 -9.93 15.98
N ALA A 251 1.75 -10.12 17.22
CA ALA A 251 1.21 -11.16 18.11
C ALA A 251 -0.27 -10.96 18.47
N ARG A 252 -0.74 -9.73 18.57
CA ARG A 252 -2.13 -9.39 18.89
C ARG A 252 -2.59 -8.17 18.10
N PRO A 253 -2.92 -8.35 16.81
CA PRO A 253 -3.28 -7.24 15.94
C PRO A 253 -4.58 -6.56 16.37
N LYS A 254 -4.65 -5.26 16.15
CA LYS A 254 -5.81 -4.41 16.34
C LYS A 254 -6.54 -4.26 15.02
N VAL A 255 -7.80 -4.67 14.99
CA VAL A 255 -8.63 -4.66 13.77
C VAL A 255 -9.71 -3.59 13.88
N ALA A 256 -9.65 -2.57 13.03
CA ALA A 256 -10.65 -1.53 12.91
C ALA A 256 -11.70 -1.92 11.86
N ILE A 257 -12.95 -2.08 12.26
CA ILE A 257 -14.03 -2.36 11.31
C ILE A 257 -14.59 -1.03 10.81
N ILE A 258 -14.22 -0.68 9.57
CA ILE A 258 -14.49 0.63 8.98
C ILE A 258 -15.93 0.74 8.47
N CYS A 259 -16.58 1.83 8.86
CA CYS A 259 -17.90 2.24 8.40
C CYS A 259 -17.91 3.74 8.06
N ALA A 260 -19.02 4.22 7.51
CA ALA A 260 -19.17 5.65 7.23
C ALA A 260 -19.36 6.49 8.52
N VAL A 261 -19.78 5.86 9.62
CA VAL A 261 -20.02 6.48 10.94
C VAL A 261 -19.55 5.55 12.05
N GLU A 262 -19.28 6.11 13.22
CA GLU A 262 -18.82 5.39 14.42
C GLU A 262 -19.94 4.93 15.36
N THR A 263 -21.20 5.15 15.01
CA THR A 263 -22.35 4.74 15.82
C THR A 263 -23.19 3.68 15.11
N ILE A 264 -23.79 2.78 15.88
CA ILE A 264 -24.65 1.73 15.31
C ILE A 264 -25.94 2.35 14.79
N ASN A 265 -26.23 2.10 13.52
CA ASN A 265 -27.46 2.53 12.86
C ASN A 265 -28.09 1.33 12.13
N SER A 266 -29.29 0.92 12.56
CA SER A 266 -30.00 -0.24 12.01
C SER A 266 -30.32 -0.15 10.51
N ARG A 267 -30.35 1.07 9.95
CA ARG A 267 -30.52 1.30 8.50
C ARG A 267 -29.20 1.23 7.72
N MET A 268 -28.08 1.13 8.40
CA MET A 268 -26.74 1.05 7.81
C MET A 268 -26.10 -0.29 8.21
N LEU A 269 -26.29 -1.31 7.38
CA LEU A 269 -25.92 -2.70 7.66
C LEU A 269 -24.43 -2.85 8.06
N CYS A 270 -23.52 -2.07 7.46
CA CYS A 270 -22.11 -2.11 7.83
C CYS A 270 -21.87 -1.85 9.34
N THR A 271 -22.66 -1.00 9.98
CA THR A 271 -22.50 -0.68 11.40
C THR A 271 -23.00 -1.81 12.32
N THR A 272 -24.07 -2.50 11.91
CA THR A 272 -24.59 -3.67 12.64
C THR A 272 -23.68 -4.88 12.46
N ASP A 273 -23.11 -5.07 11.25
CA ASP A 273 -22.12 -6.10 11.00
C ASP A 273 -20.84 -5.87 11.81
N ALA A 274 -20.38 -4.60 11.89
CA ALA A 274 -19.22 -4.25 12.70
C ALA A 274 -19.41 -4.63 14.18
N ALA A 275 -20.55 -4.29 14.77
CA ALA A 275 -20.87 -4.68 16.13
C ALA A 275 -20.96 -6.21 16.30
N SER A 276 -21.51 -6.90 15.29
CA SER A 276 -21.60 -8.37 15.29
C SER A 276 -20.21 -9.01 15.22
N LEU A 277 -19.30 -8.51 14.39
CA LEU A 277 -17.92 -9.00 14.29
C LEU A 277 -17.15 -8.81 15.61
N CYS A 278 -17.31 -7.66 16.28
CA CYS A 278 -16.74 -7.44 17.60
C CYS A 278 -17.29 -8.48 18.60
N LYS A 279 -18.60 -8.76 18.56
CA LYS A 279 -19.20 -9.77 19.41
C LYS A 279 -18.74 -11.21 19.04
N MET A 280 -18.51 -11.49 17.77
CA MET A 280 -17.91 -12.77 17.32
C MET A 280 -16.50 -12.94 17.90
N ALA A 281 -15.71 -11.88 17.98
CA ALA A 281 -14.40 -11.91 18.63
C ALA A 281 -14.51 -12.20 20.14
N ASP A 282 -15.43 -11.55 20.86
CA ASP A 282 -15.70 -11.82 22.26
C ASP A 282 -16.10 -13.29 22.53
N ARG A 283 -16.72 -13.95 21.57
CA ARG A 283 -17.21 -15.33 21.66
C ARG A 283 -16.26 -16.37 21.06
N GLY A 284 -15.08 -15.96 20.59
CA GLY A 284 -14.08 -16.84 20.01
C GLY A 284 -14.42 -17.38 18.61
N GLN A 285 -15.37 -16.75 17.89
CA GLN A 285 -15.66 -17.05 16.49
C GLN A 285 -14.65 -16.36 15.56
N ILE A 286 -14.01 -15.29 16.03
CA ILE A 286 -12.82 -14.65 15.48
C ILE A 286 -11.79 -14.66 16.61
N THR A 287 -10.56 -15.07 16.33
CA THR A 287 -9.54 -15.28 17.36
C THR A 287 -8.22 -14.57 17.04
N GLY A 288 -7.42 -14.32 18.07
CA GLY A 288 -6.05 -13.85 17.91
C GLY A 288 -5.88 -12.33 17.76
N ALA A 289 -6.94 -11.53 17.90
CA ALA A 289 -6.89 -10.09 17.70
C ALA A 289 -7.76 -9.32 18.70
N ILE A 290 -7.67 -8.00 18.66
CA ILE A 290 -8.61 -7.07 19.29
C ILE A 290 -9.40 -6.40 18.16
N LEU A 291 -10.72 -6.56 18.15
CA LEU A 291 -11.60 -5.93 17.18
C LEU A 291 -12.36 -4.78 17.81
N ASP A 292 -12.55 -3.71 17.05
CA ASP A 292 -13.47 -2.64 17.39
C ASP A 292 -14.10 -2.01 16.15
N GLY A 293 -15.34 -1.56 16.29
CA GLY A 293 -16.15 -0.91 15.25
C GLY A 293 -17.64 -0.91 15.62
N PRO A 294 -18.41 -0.08 14.88
CA PRO A 294 -18.01 0.68 13.69
C PRO A 294 -17.06 1.85 14.00
N LEU A 295 -16.08 2.09 13.15
CA LEU A 295 -15.19 3.25 13.20
C LEU A 295 -15.20 3.94 11.85
N ALA A 296 -15.22 5.28 11.82
CA ALA A 296 -14.94 6.03 10.61
C ALA A 296 -13.42 6.07 10.37
N LEU A 297 -12.99 6.19 9.11
CA LEU A 297 -11.58 6.06 8.75
C LEU A 297 -10.68 7.05 9.53
N ASP A 298 -11.14 8.30 9.69
CA ASP A 298 -10.37 9.34 10.38
C ASP A 298 -10.06 8.97 11.85
N ASN A 299 -11.07 8.50 12.59
CA ASN A 299 -10.90 8.10 13.98
C ASN A 299 -10.28 6.69 14.13
N ALA A 300 -10.37 5.86 13.11
CA ALA A 300 -9.66 4.59 13.10
C ALA A 300 -8.14 4.78 13.06
N ILE A 301 -7.63 5.69 12.19
CA ILE A 301 -6.18 5.86 11.97
C ILE A 301 -5.54 7.02 12.73
N SER A 302 -6.32 7.91 13.37
CA SER A 302 -5.83 9.09 14.10
C SER A 302 -6.31 9.10 15.55
N LYS A 303 -5.35 9.01 16.49
CA LYS A 303 -5.63 9.15 17.94
C LYS A 303 -6.26 10.50 18.28
N GLU A 304 -5.85 11.56 17.59
CA GLU A 304 -6.42 12.90 17.81
C GLU A 304 -7.87 12.98 17.35
N ALA A 305 -8.20 12.41 16.17
CA ALA A 305 -9.58 12.36 15.70
C ALA A 305 -10.47 11.52 16.64
N ALA A 306 -9.98 10.37 17.11
CA ALA A 306 -10.68 9.56 18.10
C ALA A 306 -10.93 10.33 19.41
N ARG A 307 -9.92 11.08 19.89
CA ARG A 307 -10.02 11.90 21.10
C ARG A 307 -11.06 13.03 20.96
N ILE A 308 -11.07 13.73 19.81
CA ILE A 308 -12.04 14.81 19.53
C ILE A 308 -13.46 14.26 19.52
N LYS A 309 -13.68 13.08 18.94
CA LYS A 309 -14.98 12.40 18.90
C LYS A 309 -15.31 11.63 20.17
N LYS A 310 -14.43 11.67 21.20
CA LYS A 310 -14.58 10.97 22.49
C LYS A 310 -14.85 9.46 22.34
N ILE A 311 -14.13 8.82 21.43
CA ILE A 311 -14.22 7.39 21.20
C ILE A 311 -13.25 6.70 22.17
N GLU A 312 -13.79 5.89 23.08
CA GLU A 312 -13.04 5.03 23.97
C GLU A 312 -12.86 3.66 23.31
N SER A 313 -11.66 3.37 22.84
CA SER A 313 -11.35 2.17 22.08
C SER A 313 -9.88 1.76 22.26
N LEU A 314 -9.62 0.47 22.29
CA LEU A 314 -8.27 -0.08 22.27
C LEU A 314 -7.66 -0.10 20.85
N VAL A 315 -8.49 0.12 19.84
CA VAL A 315 -8.15 0.04 18.41
C VAL A 315 -8.06 1.42 17.76
N ALA A 316 -9.03 2.30 18.05
CA ALA A 316 -9.11 3.61 17.42
C ALA A 316 -7.81 4.41 17.53
N GLY A 317 -7.36 4.93 16.38
CA GLY A 317 -6.12 5.70 16.23
C GLY A 317 -4.83 4.87 16.16
N ASP A 318 -4.92 3.52 16.21
CA ASP A 318 -3.75 2.64 16.22
C ASP A 318 -4.03 1.21 15.71
N PRO A 319 -4.79 1.00 14.62
CA PRO A 319 -5.02 -0.33 14.07
C PRO A 319 -3.79 -0.89 13.35
N ASP A 320 -3.75 -2.22 13.24
CA ASP A 320 -2.83 -2.97 12.37
C ASP A 320 -3.56 -3.41 11.09
N ILE A 321 -4.91 -3.56 11.18
CA ILE A 321 -5.79 -4.05 10.11
C ILE A 321 -7.00 -3.15 10.03
#